data_e2e00d5b505b4cbe5433e61b6c35cd13
#
_entry.id   e2e00d5b505b4cbe5433e61b6c35cd13
#
_cell.length_a   1.000
_cell.length_b   1.000
_cell.length_c   1.000
_cell.angle_alpha   90.00
_cell.angle_beta   90.00
_cell.angle_gamma   90.00
#
_symmetry.space_group_name_H-M   'P 1'
#
loop_
_entity.id
_entity.type
_entity.pdbx_description
1 polymer ?
#
loop_
_entity_poly.entity_id
_entity_poly.type
_entity_poly.pdbx_seq_one_letter_code
_entity_poly.pdbx_strand_id
1 'polypeptide(L)'
;MKVCYELNGKPYDDTVHIIRCLSEVKREKYIFLELSMVLIQEGDKSEEAIIETFNILRTFFNDKKELSDNELIGLYAELYTICSFHESLEIEKYWQSRDRMKFDFSISEKVKLEVKATVKNIRTHHFRHEQLMTEVYDIFVLSYLLRYDDEGLSLFELLMSCKKIMANDSRKLLRINYVLKNVEESRLKHLRFNRAYTEANRHIYRAADIPKFRENTPRGVA
;
A
#
# COMPACT_ATOMS: atom_id res chain seq x y z
N MET A 1 -11.95 -13.27 30.12
CA MET A 1 -11.11 -13.79 31.21
C MET A 1 -11.13 -12.80 32.37
N LYS A 2 -11.32 -13.23 33.59
CA LYS A 2 -11.18 -12.36 34.78
C LYS A 2 -9.68 -12.18 35.07
N VAL A 3 -9.26 -10.97 35.25
CA VAL A 3 -7.85 -10.63 35.52
C VAL A 3 -7.78 -9.61 36.62
N CYS A 4 -6.94 -9.91 37.63
CA CYS A 4 -6.54 -8.98 38.66
C CYS A 4 -5.23 -8.30 38.22
N TYR A 5 -5.19 -6.98 38.14
CA TYR A 5 -4.00 -6.23 37.77
C TYR A 5 -3.89 -4.95 38.59
N GLU A 6 -2.69 -4.39 38.61
CA GLU A 6 -2.40 -3.13 39.28
C GLU A 6 -2.07 -2.04 38.27
N LEU A 7 -2.70 -0.87 38.41
CA LEU A 7 -2.41 0.29 37.61
C LEU A 7 -2.24 1.52 38.53
N ASN A 8 -1.09 2.18 38.44
CA ASN A 8 -0.73 3.33 39.28
C ASN A 8 -0.90 3.06 40.80
N GLY A 9 -0.52 1.87 41.26
CA GLY A 9 -0.61 1.46 42.67
C GLY A 9 -2.01 1.11 43.16
N LYS A 10 -2.99 0.98 42.25
CA LYS A 10 -4.36 0.58 42.57
C LYS A 10 -4.68 -0.78 41.96
N PRO A 11 -5.22 -1.73 42.75
CA PRO A 11 -5.67 -3.01 42.23
C PRO A 11 -7.00 -2.86 41.50
N TYR A 12 -7.14 -3.62 40.41
CA TYR A 12 -8.36 -3.71 39.59
C TYR A 12 -8.69 -5.18 39.34
N ASP A 13 -9.98 -5.50 39.39
CA ASP A 13 -10.54 -6.79 39.02
C ASP A 13 -11.52 -6.60 37.87
N ASP A 14 -11.08 -7.00 36.66
CA ASP A 14 -11.86 -6.77 35.45
C ASP A 14 -12.02 -8.04 34.62
N THR A 15 -13.07 -8.05 33.80
CA THR A 15 -13.17 -9.00 32.69
C THR A 15 -12.60 -8.39 31.45
N VAL A 16 -11.51 -8.98 30.94
CA VAL A 16 -10.76 -8.44 29.81
C VAL A 16 -10.67 -9.41 28.66
N HIS A 17 -10.58 -8.89 27.45
CA HIS A 17 -10.16 -9.63 26.27
C HIS A 17 -8.65 -9.46 26.09
N ILE A 18 -7.94 -10.55 25.83
CA ILE A 18 -6.48 -10.52 25.63
C ILE A 18 -6.18 -11.00 24.23
N ILE A 19 -5.59 -10.13 23.43
CA ILE A 19 -4.99 -10.46 22.13
C ILE A 19 -3.48 -10.56 22.33
N ARG A 20 -2.90 -11.71 22.00
CA ARG A 20 -1.50 -12.00 22.24
C ARG A 20 -0.75 -12.26 20.94
N CYS A 21 0.38 -11.59 20.75
CA CYS A 21 1.35 -11.94 19.73
C CYS A 21 2.21 -13.12 20.22
N LEU A 22 2.22 -14.20 19.47
CA LEU A 22 3.02 -15.39 19.78
C LEU A 22 4.35 -15.43 19.01
N SER A 23 4.59 -14.47 18.11
CA SER A 23 5.85 -14.42 17.37
C SER A 23 7.04 -14.10 18.26
N GLU A 24 8.15 -14.80 18.06
CA GLU A 24 9.43 -14.50 18.70
C GLU A 24 10.24 -13.45 17.91
N VAL A 25 9.83 -13.15 16.67
CA VAL A 25 10.50 -12.18 15.80
C VAL A 25 10.23 -10.77 16.31
N LYS A 26 11.29 -10.05 16.69
CA LYS A 26 11.19 -8.69 17.24
C LYS A 26 10.42 -7.73 16.34
N ARG A 27 10.65 -7.79 15.02
CA ARG A 27 9.97 -6.98 14.02
C ARG A 27 8.45 -7.22 14.00
N GLU A 28 8.01 -8.48 14.07
CA GLU A 28 6.60 -8.82 14.11
C GLU A 28 5.93 -8.35 15.40
N LYS A 29 6.63 -8.40 16.53
CA LYS A 29 6.15 -7.85 17.81
C LYS A 29 5.89 -6.33 17.70
N TYR A 30 6.80 -5.58 17.06
CA TYR A 30 6.60 -4.14 16.83
C TYR A 30 5.41 -3.86 15.91
N ILE A 31 5.32 -4.58 14.80
CA ILE A 31 4.18 -4.44 13.86
C ILE A 31 2.86 -4.75 14.59
N PHE A 32 2.84 -5.80 15.40
CA PHE A 32 1.66 -6.17 16.19
C PHE A 32 1.23 -5.04 17.13
N LEU A 33 2.16 -4.47 17.89
CA LEU A 33 1.87 -3.38 18.82
C LEU A 33 1.35 -2.14 18.09
N GLU A 34 2.02 -1.73 17.02
CA GLU A 34 1.63 -0.57 16.22
C GLU A 34 0.21 -0.73 15.65
N LEU A 35 -0.05 -1.85 14.96
CA LEU A 35 -1.37 -2.10 14.38
C LEU A 35 -2.46 -2.22 15.46
N SER A 36 -2.15 -2.88 16.58
CA SER A 36 -3.10 -3.00 17.69
C SER A 36 -3.45 -1.63 18.26
N MET A 37 -2.46 -0.74 18.44
CA MET A 37 -2.70 0.61 18.95
C MET A 37 -3.62 1.41 18.02
N VAL A 38 -3.34 1.41 16.71
CA VAL A 38 -4.12 2.18 15.74
C VAL A 38 -5.53 1.61 15.61
N LEU A 39 -5.70 0.30 15.49
CA LEU A 39 -7.00 -0.35 15.39
C LEU A 39 -7.87 -0.13 16.64
N ILE A 40 -7.27 -0.11 17.85
CA ILE A 40 -7.99 0.18 19.09
C ILE A 40 -8.37 1.66 19.18
N GLN A 41 -7.54 2.57 18.68
CA GLN A 41 -7.83 4.01 18.67
C GLN A 41 -8.93 4.39 17.68
N GLU A 42 -8.94 3.77 16.50
CA GLU A 42 -9.94 4.01 15.45
C GLU A 42 -11.26 3.28 15.70
N GLY A 43 -11.22 2.16 16.43
CA GLY A 43 -12.35 1.27 16.64
C GLY A 43 -13.29 1.74 17.73
N ASP A 44 -14.56 1.32 17.61
CA ASP A 44 -15.50 1.28 18.72
C ASP A 44 -14.98 0.31 19.79
N LYS A 45 -15.40 0.52 21.05
CA LYS A 45 -15.06 -0.35 22.19
C LYS A 45 -16.05 -1.49 22.37
N SER A 46 -16.90 -1.75 21.39
CA SER A 46 -17.84 -2.87 21.40
C SER A 46 -17.11 -4.22 21.31
N GLU A 47 -17.77 -5.28 21.72
CA GLU A 47 -17.23 -6.64 21.62
C GLU A 47 -17.00 -7.02 20.16
N GLU A 48 -17.90 -6.61 19.27
CA GLU A 48 -17.82 -6.82 17.82
C GLU A 48 -16.55 -6.19 17.23
N ALA A 49 -16.23 -4.94 17.60
CA ALA A 49 -15.04 -4.24 17.14
C ALA A 49 -13.74 -4.91 17.63
N ILE A 50 -13.74 -5.46 18.85
CA ILE A 50 -12.60 -6.23 19.39
C ILE A 50 -12.40 -7.52 18.58
N ILE A 51 -13.50 -8.23 18.26
CA ILE A 51 -13.46 -9.44 17.44
C ILE A 51 -12.96 -9.12 16.03
N GLU A 52 -13.43 -8.02 15.43
CA GLU A 52 -12.96 -7.56 14.11
C GLU A 52 -11.46 -7.25 14.13
N THR A 53 -10.99 -6.50 15.13
CA THR A 53 -9.56 -6.20 15.33
C THR A 53 -8.74 -7.49 15.43
N PHE A 54 -9.19 -8.45 16.20
CA PHE A 54 -8.54 -9.76 16.31
C PHE A 54 -8.47 -10.48 14.96
N ASN A 55 -9.56 -10.51 14.21
CA ASN A 55 -9.61 -11.17 12.91
C ASN A 55 -8.68 -10.50 11.88
N ILE A 56 -8.60 -9.16 11.87
CA ILE A 56 -7.67 -8.40 11.02
C ILE A 56 -6.23 -8.80 11.36
N LEU A 57 -5.85 -8.75 12.63
CA LEU A 57 -4.49 -9.09 13.08
C LEU A 57 -4.17 -10.57 12.79
N ARG A 58 -5.10 -11.48 13.07
CA ARG A 58 -4.94 -12.91 12.80
C ARG A 58 -4.69 -13.17 11.32
N THR A 59 -5.50 -12.59 10.45
CA THR A 59 -5.35 -12.72 8.98
C THR A 59 -4.02 -12.15 8.51
N PHE A 60 -3.68 -10.96 8.99
CA PHE A 60 -2.43 -10.29 8.67
C PHE A 60 -1.20 -11.15 9.02
N PHE A 61 -1.17 -11.75 10.23
CA PHE A 61 -0.01 -12.53 10.66
C PHE A 61 0.05 -13.94 10.07
N ASN A 62 -1.10 -14.51 9.67
CA ASN A 62 -1.14 -15.83 9.03
C ASN A 62 -0.85 -15.78 7.52
N ASP A 63 -1.07 -14.63 6.88
CA ASP A 63 -0.82 -14.49 5.45
C ASP A 63 0.68 -14.38 5.17
N LYS A 64 1.19 -15.31 4.35
CA LYS A 64 2.59 -15.37 3.89
C LYS A 64 2.57 -15.44 2.37
N LYS A 65 2.64 -14.28 1.74
CA LYS A 65 2.75 -14.18 0.29
C LYS A 65 4.10 -13.54 -0.07
N GLU A 66 4.91 -14.22 -0.86
CA GLU A 66 6.06 -13.60 -1.49
C GLU A 66 5.61 -12.60 -2.55
N LEU A 67 6.21 -11.41 -2.51
CA LEU A 67 5.98 -10.36 -3.51
C LEU A 67 7.03 -10.47 -4.61
N SER A 68 6.57 -10.52 -5.85
CA SER A 68 7.44 -10.49 -7.04
C SER A 68 8.12 -9.13 -7.21
N ASP A 69 9.21 -9.08 -8.00
CA ASP A 69 9.88 -7.82 -8.30
C ASP A 69 8.96 -6.84 -9.04
N ASN A 70 8.09 -7.32 -9.91
CA ASN A 70 7.12 -6.46 -10.59
C ASN A 70 6.10 -5.86 -9.62
N GLU A 71 5.63 -6.61 -8.62
CA GLU A 71 4.76 -6.08 -7.56
C GLU A 71 5.49 -5.03 -6.71
N LEU A 72 6.77 -5.25 -6.39
CA LEU A 72 7.59 -4.30 -5.64
C LEU A 72 7.92 -3.02 -6.44
N ILE A 73 8.18 -3.14 -7.75
CA ILE A 73 8.38 -1.99 -8.65
C ILE A 73 7.10 -1.17 -8.77
N GLY A 74 5.94 -1.83 -8.91
CA GLY A 74 4.63 -1.17 -8.91
C GLY A 74 4.39 -0.41 -7.60
N LEU A 75 4.59 -1.08 -6.48
CA LEU A 75 4.46 -0.46 -5.16
C LEU A 75 5.43 0.72 -4.97
N TYR A 76 6.69 0.60 -5.43
CA TYR A 76 7.64 1.71 -5.42
C TYR A 76 7.05 2.95 -6.06
N ALA A 77 6.47 2.82 -7.25
CA ALA A 77 5.89 3.94 -7.98
C ALA A 77 4.65 4.54 -7.28
N GLU A 78 3.79 3.71 -6.67
CA GLU A 78 2.66 4.17 -5.86
C GLU A 78 3.16 4.99 -4.65
N LEU A 79 4.12 4.46 -3.88
CA LEU A 79 4.67 5.14 -2.71
C LEU A 79 5.47 6.39 -3.09
N TYR A 80 6.20 6.34 -4.21
CA TYR A 80 6.89 7.50 -4.76
C TYR A 80 5.89 8.62 -5.12
N THR A 81 4.74 8.27 -5.70
CA THR A 81 3.64 9.20 -5.98
C THR A 81 3.14 9.85 -4.69
N ILE A 82 2.91 9.06 -3.64
CA ILE A 82 2.48 9.56 -2.34
C ILE A 82 3.49 10.57 -1.78
N CYS A 83 4.76 10.18 -1.69
CA CYS A 83 5.80 11.06 -1.16
C CYS A 83 6.00 12.33 -2.00
N SER A 84 5.80 12.26 -3.33
CA SER A 84 5.96 13.41 -4.22
C SER A 84 4.81 14.42 -4.13
N PHE A 85 3.60 13.98 -3.81
CA PHE A 85 2.40 14.81 -3.87
C PHE A 85 1.67 14.96 -2.53
N HIS A 86 2.22 14.41 -1.45
CA HIS A 86 1.63 14.53 -0.10
C HIS A 86 1.38 15.98 0.31
N GLU A 87 2.44 16.82 0.29
CA GLU A 87 2.34 18.21 0.75
C GLU A 87 1.42 19.09 -0.13
N SER A 88 1.33 18.79 -1.43
CA SER A 88 0.59 19.60 -2.39
C SER A 88 -0.85 19.15 -2.61
N LEU A 89 -1.12 17.85 -2.55
CA LEU A 89 -2.40 17.25 -2.92
C LEU A 89 -3.00 16.33 -1.86
N GLU A 90 -2.28 16.05 -0.77
CA GLU A 90 -2.67 15.04 0.22
C GLU A 90 -3.10 13.71 -0.44
N ILE A 91 -2.37 13.31 -1.49
CA ILE A 91 -2.73 12.22 -2.40
C ILE A 91 -2.90 10.88 -1.68
N GLU A 92 -2.24 10.70 -0.54
CA GLU A 92 -2.35 9.51 0.30
C GLU A 92 -3.78 9.24 0.78
N LYS A 93 -4.61 10.27 0.90
CA LYS A 93 -6.03 10.12 1.30
C LYS A 93 -6.80 9.25 0.31
N TYR A 94 -6.40 9.26 -0.96
CA TYR A 94 -7.07 8.59 -2.07
C TYR A 94 -6.44 7.24 -2.42
N TRP A 95 -5.32 6.88 -1.79
CA TRP A 95 -4.63 5.62 -2.06
C TRP A 95 -5.47 4.42 -1.66
N GLN A 96 -5.65 3.49 -2.61
CA GLN A 96 -6.44 2.30 -2.42
C GLN A 96 -5.56 1.17 -1.87
N SER A 97 -5.59 1.02 -0.56
CA SER A 97 -4.72 0.07 0.16
C SER A 97 -5.25 -1.36 0.22
N ARG A 98 -6.43 -1.65 -0.35
CA ARG A 98 -7.02 -2.98 -0.34
C ARG A 98 -6.67 -3.76 -1.61
N ASP A 99 -6.40 -5.05 -1.45
CA ASP A 99 -6.32 -5.97 -2.58
C ASP A 99 -7.63 -5.98 -3.39
N ARG A 100 -7.52 -6.13 -4.72
CA ARG A 100 -8.63 -6.15 -5.68
C ARG A 100 -9.30 -4.79 -5.96
N MET A 101 -8.74 -3.69 -5.51
CA MET A 101 -9.18 -2.38 -6.01
C MET A 101 -8.78 -2.24 -7.48
N LYS A 102 -9.65 -1.58 -8.26
CA LYS A 102 -9.47 -1.45 -9.71
C LYS A 102 -8.40 -0.44 -10.09
N PHE A 103 -8.18 0.56 -9.23
CA PHE A 103 -7.26 1.68 -9.45
C PHE A 103 -6.40 1.91 -8.21
N ASP A 104 -5.21 2.46 -8.40
CA ASP A 104 -4.29 2.75 -7.29
C ASP A 104 -4.76 3.93 -6.43
N PHE A 105 -5.35 4.95 -7.06
CA PHE A 105 -5.93 6.10 -6.36
C PHE A 105 -7.35 6.40 -6.86
N SER A 106 -8.25 6.65 -5.92
CA SER A 106 -9.64 7.01 -6.20
C SER A 106 -9.91 8.42 -5.69
N ILE A 107 -9.60 9.44 -6.52
CA ILE A 107 -9.62 10.84 -6.14
C ILE A 107 -11.06 11.34 -5.93
N SER A 108 -11.98 10.83 -6.76
CA SER A 108 -13.42 11.04 -6.58
C SER A 108 -14.19 9.81 -7.09
N GLU A 109 -15.52 9.88 -7.07
CA GLU A 109 -16.35 8.83 -7.67
C GLU A 109 -16.00 8.61 -9.15
N LYS A 110 -15.72 9.67 -9.89
CA LYS A 110 -15.41 9.63 -11.33
C LYS A 110 -13.91 9.64 -11.63
N VAL A 111 -13.12 10.43 -10.90
CA VAL A 111 -11.70 10.64 -11.21
C VAL A 111 -10.84 9.54 -10.58
N LYS A 112 -10.12 8.81 -11.41
CA LYS A 112 -9.24 7.70 -11.04
C LYS A 112 -7.83 7.95 -11.54
N LEU A 113 -6.84 7.53 -10.74
CA LEU A 113 -5.44 7.56 -11.14
C LEU A 113 -4.87 6.14 -11.03
N GLU A 114 -4.31 5.68 -12.11
CA GLU A 114 -3.55 4.44 -12.22
C GLU A 114 -2.07 4.78 -12.32
N VAL A 115 -1.24 4.13 -11.53
CA VAL A 115 0.21 4.30 -11.55
C VAL A 115 0.85 3.13 -12.27
N LYS A 116 1.70 3.41 -13.23
CA LYS A 116 2.45 2.40 -13.96
C LYS A 116 3.94 2.71 -13.91
N ALA A 117 4.74 1.69 -13.70
CA ALA A 117 6.18 1.81 -13.70
C ALA A 117 6.83 0.75 -14.59
N THR A 118 7.97 1.07 -15.16
CA THR A 118 8.81 0.12 -15.89
C THR A 118 10.28 0.49 -15.72
N VAL A 119 11.12 -0.53 -15.63
CA VAL A 119 12.59 -0.42 -15.66
C VAL A 119 13.16 -0.62 -17.07
N LYS A 120 12.30 -0.85 -18.06
CA LYS A 120 12.69 -0.99 -19.46
C LYS A 120 12.97 0.39 -20.04
N ASN A 121 13.83 0.46 -21.08
CA ASN A 121 14.13 1.70 -21.79
C ASN A 121 12.94 2.23 -22.62
N ILE A 122 11.93 1.40 -22.85
CA ILE A 122 10.72 1.73 -23.59
C ILE A 122 9.53 1.70 -22.63
N ARG A 123 8.70 2.72 -22.71
CA ARG A 123 7.49 2.87 -21.92
C ARG A 123 6.39 1.94 -22.43
N THR A 124 6.35 0.72 -21.90
CA THR A 124 5.34 -0.30 -22.24
C THR A 124 4.64 -0.74 -20.96
N HIS A 125 3.32 -0.65 -20.95
CA HIS A 125 2.51 -1.01 -19.81
C HIS A 125 1.36 -1.94 -20.21
N HIS A 126 1.00 -2.85 -19.31
CA HIS A 126 -0.19 -3.67 -19.44
C HIS A 126 -1.34 -3.05 -18.65
N PHE A 127 -2.51 -3.00 -19.25
CA PHE A 127 -3.72 -2.49 -18.64
C PHE A 127 -4.76 -3.61 -18.53
N ARG A 128 -5.47 -3.62 -17.41
CA ARG A 128 -6.70 -4.41 -17.30
C ARG A 128 -7.82 -3.66 -18.01
N HIS A 129 -8.83 -4.39 -18.48
CA HIS A 129 -9.96 -3.79 -19.21
C HIS A 129 -10.60 -2.64 -18.40
N GLU A 130 -10.79 -2.84 -17.09
CA GLU A 130 -11.40 -1.85 -16.22
C GLU A 130 -10.59 -0.55 -16.11
N GLN A 131 -9.28 -0.62 -16.27
CA GLN A 131 -8.38 0.53 -16.24
C GLN A 131 -8.46 1.40 -17.51
N LEU A 132 -9.22 0.95 -18.49
CA LEU A 132 -9.47 1.65 -19.76
C LEU A 132 -10.96 1.98 -19.98
N MET A 133 -11.82 1.81 -18.96
CA MET A 133 -13.28 2.12 -19.03
C MET A 133 -13.52 3.62 -18.89
N THR A 134 -13.10 4.38 -19.89
CA THR A 134 -13.23 5.85 -19.94
C THR A 134 -14.67 6.34 -20.15
N GLU A 135 -15.60 5.46 -20.42
CA GLU A 135 -17.05 5.76 -20.48
C GLU A 135 -17.65 5.94 -19.09
N VAL A 136 -17.04 5.32 -18.07
CA VAL A 136 -17.51 5.35 -16.68
C VAL A 136 -16.70 6.31 -15.83
N TYR A 137 -15.38 6.39 -16.08
CA TYR A 137 -14.43 7.13 -15.27
C TYR A 137 -13.53 8.04 -16.09
N ASP A 138 -13.16 9.16 -15.49
CA ASP A 138 -12.07 10.02 -15.95
C ASP A 138 -10.76 9.44 -15.42
N ILE A 139 -10.11 8.61 -16.23
CA ILE A 139 -8.94 7.85 -15.83
C ILE A 139 -7.68 8.54 -16.30
N PHE A 140 -6.78 8.81 -15.37
CA PHE A 140 -5.41 9.28 -15.62
C PHE A 140 -4.41 8.17 -15.34
N VAL A 141 -3.38 8.08 -16.17
CA VAL A 141 -2.28 7.13 -16.01
C VAL A 141 -1.01 7.91 -15.71
N LEU A 142 -0.49 7.77 -14.51
CA LEU A 142 0.79 8.32 -14.11
C LEU A 142 1.87 7.26 -14.35
N SER A 143 2.71 7.51 -15.31
CA SER A 143 3.70 6.55 -15.80
C SER A 143 5.12 6.99 -15.48
N TYR A 144 5.87 6.09 -14.85
CA TYR A 144 7.27 6.29 -14.51
C TYR A 144 8.18 5.37 -15.35
N LEU A 145 9.29 5.94 -15.89
CA LEU A 145 10.47 5.14 -16.20
C LEU A 145 11.39 5.16 -14.99
N LEU A 146 11.80 3.99 -14.55
CA LEU A 146 12.70 3.83 -13.42
C LEU A 146 14.05 3.33 -13.90
N ARG A 147 15.14 3.83 -13.30
CA ARG A 147 16.49 3.37 -13.56
C ARG A 147 17.14 2.97 -12.24
N TYR A 148 17.64 1.75 -12.17
CA TYR A 148 18.39 1.28 -10.99
C TYR A 148 19.58 2.20 -10.72
N ASP A 149 19.82 2.46 -9.44
CA ASP A 149 20.90 3.31 -8.96
C ASP A 149 21.21 2.96 -7.50
N ASP A 150 22.41 2.52 -7.22
CA ASP A 150 22.82 2.10 -5.87
C ASP A 150 22.77 3.24 -4.86
N GLU A 151 22.92 4.50 -5.32
CA GLU A 151 22.77 5.72 -4.50
C GLU A 151 21.35 6.30 -4.57
N GLY A 152 20.46 5.64 -5.30
CA GLY A 152 19.08 6.07 -5.48
C GLY A 152 18.21 5.90 -4.24
N LEU A 153 16.98 6.36 -4.33
CA LEU A 153 15.95 6.21 -3.29
C LEU A 153 15.47 4.75 -3.23
N SER A 154 15.53 4.13 -2.07
CA SER A 154 15.12 2.74 -1.89
C SER A 154 13.63 2.59 -1.62
N LEU A 155 13.08 1.41 -1.93
CA LEU A 155 11.72 1.06 -1.54
C LEU A 155 11.56 1.09 0.00
N PHE A 156 12.60 0.70 0.75
CA PHE A 156 12.57 0.77 2.21
C PHE A 156 12.38 2.19 2.72
N GLU A 157 13.11 3.16 2.18
CA GLU A 157 12.99 4.58 2.56
C GLU A 157 11.60 5.13 2.23
N LEU A 158 11.03 4.77 1.08
CA LEU A 158 9.66 5.15 0.72
C LEU A 158 8.63 4.53 1.68
N LEU A 159 8.76 3.25 2.03
CA LEU A 159 7.88 2.60 3.00
C LEU A 159 7.93 3.31 4.35
N MET A 160 9.12 3.67 4.83
CA MET A 160 9.28 4.38 6.11
C MET A 160 8.72 5.80 6.07
N SER A 161 8.86 6.51 4.95
CA SER A 161 8.27 7.84 4.75
C SER A 161 6.75 7.78 4.70
N CYS A 162 6.19 6.89 3.89
CA CYS A 162 4.74 6.69 3.80
C CYS A 162 4.13 6.23 5.12
N LYS A 163 4.83 5.40 5.88
CA LYS A 163 4.41 4.97 7.22
C LYS A 163 4.23 6.15 8.17
N LYS A 164 5.12 7.16 8.12
CA LYS A 164 4.98 8.39 8.88
C LYS A 164 3.81 9.24 8.41
N ILE A 165 3.65 9.40 7.09
CA ILE A 165 2.55 10.17 6.48
C ILE A 165 1.18 9.58 6.89
N MET A 166 1.08 8.25 6.95
CA MET A 166 -0.18 7.53 7.18
C MET A 166 -0.31 6.97 8.61
N ALA A 167 0.42 7.53 9.58
CA ALA A 167 0.51 6.97 10.95
C ALA A 167 -0.85 6.76 11.63
N ASN A 168 -1.87 7.52 11.24
CA ASN A 168 -3.21 7.48 11.82
C ASN A 168 -4.24 6.75 10.92
N ASP A 169 -3.80 5.99 9.92
CA ASP A 169 -4.69 5.23 9.02
C ASP A 169 -4.34 3.74 9.08
N SER A 170 -5.11 2.99 9.87
CA SER A 170 -4.86 1.56 10.12
C SER A 170 -4.83 0.72 8.86
N ARG A 171 -5.69 1.03 7.87
CA ARG A 171 -5.80 0.25 6.63
C ARG A 171 -4.57 0.42 5.75
N LYS A 172 -4.06 1.64 5.66
CA LYS A 172 -2.84 1.94 4.90
C LYS A 172 -1.60 1.39 5.60
N LEU A 173 -1.56 1.52 6.93
CA LEU A 173 -0.52 0.91 7.75
C LEU A 173 -0.48 -0.61 7.62
N LEU A 174 -1.64 -1.28 7.55
CA LEU A 174 -1.71 -2.72 7.30
C LEU A 174 -0.99 -3.09 6.00
N ARG A 175 -1.25 -2.37 4.90
CA ARG A 175 -0.58 -2.63 3.62
C ARG A 175 0.94 -2.42 3.68
N ILE A 176 1.39 -1.31 4.27
CA ILE A 176 2.82 -1.02 4.45
C ILE A 176 3.49 -2.10 5.31
N ASN A 177 2.90 -2.41 6.46
CA ASN A 177 3.44 -3.41 7.37
C ASN A 177 3.39 -4.84 6.79
N TYR A 178 2.43 -5.14 5.91
CA TYR A 178 2.39 -6.40 5.17
C TYR A 178 3.65 -6.59 4.31
N VAL A 179 4.04 -5.57 3.58
CA VAL A 179 5.28 -5.60 2.78
C VAL A 179 6.49 -5.73 3.68
N LEU A 180 6.57 -4.91 4.73
CA LEU A 180 7.65 -4.96 5.70
C LEU A 180 7.75 -6.34 6.38
N LYS A 181 6.66 -7.05 6.62
CA LYS A 181 6.66 -8.40 7.20
C LYS A 181 7.12 -9.48 6.21
N ASN A 182 6.64 -9.41 4.96
CA ASN A 182 6.78 -10.51 3.99
C ASN A 182 7.98 -10.37 3.04
N VAL A 183 8.70 -9.25 3.07
CA VAL A 183 9.87 -9.01 2.22
C VAL A 183 11.10 -8.76 3.09
N GLU A 184 12.21 -9.41 2.77
CA GLU A 184 13.47 -9.20 3.44
C GLU A 184 13.90 -7.73 3.36
N GLU A 185 14.32 -7.15 4.49
CA GLU A 185 14.72 -5.75 4.58
C GLU A 185 15.88 -5.42 3.64
N SER A 186 16.81 -6.36 3.49
CA SER A 186 17.92 -6.26 2.53
C SER A 186 17.39 -6.06 1.11
N ARG A 187 16.39 -6.85 0.67
CA ARG A 187 15.79 -6.73 -0.66
C ARG A 187 15.09 -5.38 -0.83
N LEU A 188 14.37 -4.90 0.19
CA LEU A 188 13.73 -3.57 0.15
C LEU A 188 14.76 -2.43 0.07
N LYS A 189 15.91 -2.58 0.73
CA LYS A 189 17.01 -1.60 0.68
C LYS A 189 17.79 -1.63 -0.63
N HIS A 190 17.91 -2.79 -1.29
CA HIS A 190 18.61 -2.92 -2.56
C HIS A 190 17.74 -2.50 -3.77
N LEU A 191 16.41 -2.50 -3.63
CA LEU A 191 15.54 -1.99 -4.68
C LEU A 191 15.55 -0.46 -4.67
N ARG A 192 16.51 0.13 -5.41
CA ARG A 192 16.80 1.56 -5.46
C ARG A 192 16.71 2.10 -6.87
N PHE A 193 16.17 3.31 -6.99
CA PHE A 193 16.06 3.98 -8.29
C PHE A 193 16.52 5.43 -8.24
N ASN A 194 17.12 5.88 -9.34
CA ASN A 194 17.60 7.24 -9.51
C ASN A 194 16.43 8.23 -9.45
N ARG A 195 16.43 9.10 -8.45
CA ARG A 195 15.35 10.06 -8.21
C ARG A 195 15.23 11.09 -9.31
N ALA A 196 16.35 11.69 -9.74
CA ALA A 196 16.34 12.72 -10.78
C ALA A 196 15.84 12.14 -12.13
N TYR A 197 16.25 10.92 -12.47
CA TYR A 197 15.76 10.23 -13.65
C TYR A 197 14.27 9.94 -13.58
N THR A 198 13.79 9.46 -12.43
CA THR A 198 12.37 9.16 -12.19
C THR A 198 11.49 10.40 -12.34
N GLU A 199 11.93 11.55 -11.79
CA GLU A 199 11.25 12.84 -11.94
C GLU A 199 11.24 13.33 -13.39
N ALA A 200 12.37 13.31 -14.07
CA ALA A 200 12.50 13.77 -15.45
C ALA A 200 11.68 12.89 -16.43
N ASN A 201 11.43 11.63 -16.08
CA ASN A 201 10.72 10.67 -16.92
C ASN A 201 9.34 10.30 -16.38
N ARG A 202 8.75 11.16 -15.57
CA ARG A 202 7.35 11.05 -15.14
C ARG A 202 6.44 11.68 -16.18
N HIS A 203 5.44 10.94 -16.63
CA HIS A 203 4.43 11.42 -17.57
C HIS A 203 3.04 11.07 -17.13
N ILE A 204 2.09 11.97 -17.36
CA ILE A 204 0.68 11.73 -17.12
C ILE A 204 -0.07 11.67 -18.46
N TYR A 205 -0.93 10.68 -18.61
CA TYR A 205 -1.75 10.47 -19.79
C TYR A 205 -3.22 10.38 -19.40
N ARG A 206 -4.12 10.81 -20.26
CA ARG A 206 -5.53 10.44 -20.15
C ARG A 206 -5.72 9.05 -20.76
N ALA A 207 -6.38 8.15 -20.07
CA ALA A 207 -6.64 6.82 -20.62
C ALA A 207 -7.51 6.84 -21.89
N ALA A 208 -8.29 7.92 -22.09
CA ALA A 208 -9.05 8.14 -23.31
C ALA A 208 -8.17 8.31 -24.56
N ASP A 209 -6.94 8.84 -24.38
CA ASP A 209 -5.99 9.10 -25.47
C ASP A 209 -5.10 7.88 -25.78
N ILE A 210 -5.19 6.83 -24.97
CA ILE A 210 -4.45 5.58 -25.20
C ILE A 210 -5.10 4.83 -26.35
N PRO A 211 -4.33 4.45 -27.41
CA PRO A 211 -4.86 3.70 -28.53
C PRO A 211 -5.54 2.39 -28.06
N LYS A 212 -6.77 2.18 -28.47
CA LYS A 212 -7.54 0.96 -28.19
C LYS A 212 -7.79 0.21 -29.50
N PHE A 213 -7.82 -1.12 -29.42
CA PHE A 213 -8.30 -1.92 -30.54
C PHE A 213 -9.80 -1.63 -30.76
N ARG A 214 -10.19 -1.37 -32.00
CA ARG A 214 -11.60 -1.23 -32.37
C ARG A 214 -12.27 -2.61 -32.38
N GLU A 215 -13.60 -2.66 -32.22
CA GLU A 215 -14.40 -3.90 -32.15
C GLU A 215 -14.21 -4.87 -33.34
N ASN A 216 -13.63 -4.42 -34.45
CA ASN A 216 -13.37 -5.23 -35.65
C ASN A 216 -11.98 -5.85 -35.72
N THR A 217 -11.29 -6.03 -34.59
CA THR A 217 -10.02 -6.76 -34.60
C THR A 217 -10.25 -8.23 -34.97
N PRO A 218 -9.55 -8.80 -35.98
CA PRO A 218 -9.74 -10.20 -36.37
C PRO A 218 -9.55 -11.12 -35.16
N ARG A 219 -10.42 -12.14 -35.03
CA ARG A 219 -10.27 -13.15 -33.98
C ARG A 219 -8.89 -13.82 -34.12
N GLY A 220 -8.06 -13.74 -33.10
CA GLY A 220 -6.72 -14.34 -33.09
C GLY A 220 -5.55 -13.36 -32.99
N VAL A 221 -5.79 -12.05 -32.88
CA VAL A 221 -4.78 -11.06 -32.53
C VAL A 221 -5.00 -10.71 -31.04
N ALA A 222 -4.24 -11.36 -30.16
CA ALA A 222 -4.15 -11.04 -28.73
C ALA A 222 -2.82 -10.33 -28.45
#